data_b42befec56ec52d61d560d3e54d0254a
#
_entry.id   b42befec56ec52d61d560d3e54d0254a
#
_cell.length_a   1.000
_cell.length_b   1.000
_cell.length_c   1.000
_cell.angle_alpha   90.00
_cell.angle_beta   90.00
_cell.angle_gamma   90.00
#
_symmetry.space_group_name_H-M   'P 1'
#
loop_
_entity.id
_entity.type
_entity.pdbx_description
1 polymer ?
#
loop_
_entity_poly.entity_id
_entity_poly.type
_entity_poly.pdbx_seq_one_letter_code
_entity_poly.pdbx_strand_id
1 'polypeptide(L)'
;MTPPVIPVLRVAGSRREVGRQIGSAFAEHVRESVTTGFDELPGGRTRDEQLSLAAAYREVTARELPWLVDELDGCAEAAGVDPMAFFAVSIEEIWYLPRERVTQGRCSDLVAGPRATADGHLLVAHNNDLSPAAEPHIVAIERTVPGDPVTFQLGGAPWLSVGWNSAGLSLTGNELSPNDERVGISRSLQVFEMLRARTLEDMVAAAVRPDRASSYNNVLTSADGGAVNVEGSATDVELTGLDEDDHLVHTNHYVCERMVPYEGDPDYALHSDVRYERGRRLLAAEPAGTITGDRLRELLADHETRPDSLCKHPEFGTPDSKTVFWCVADVTEGCITFGRGNPCDSQEQTYAFADYAN
;
A
#
# COMPACT_ATOMS: atom_id res chain seq x y z
N MET A 1 22.17 -12.53 -15.12
CA MET A 1 22.44 -11.81 -13.87
C MET A 1 21.35 -12.21 -12.90
N THR A 2 21.65 -12.53 -11.65
CA THR A 2 20.62 -12.80 -10.64
C THR A 2 19.79 -11.54 -10.45
N PRO A 3 18.45 -11.58 -10.45
CA PRO A 3 17.63 -10.41 -10.18
C PRO A 3 18.01 -9.76 -8.85
N PRO A 4 17.99 -8.43 -8.75
CA PRO A 4 18.34 -7.75 -7.51
C PRO A 4 17.29 -8.03 -6.43
N VAL A 5 17.74 -8.39 -5.23
CA VAL A 5 16.88 -8.58 -4.06
C VAL A 5 16.39 -7.23 -3.51
N ILE A 6 15.26 -7.23 -2.80
CA ILE A 6 14.78 -6.06 -2.05
C ILE A 6 15.64 -5.93 -0.78
N PRO A 7 16.33 -4.79 -0.57
CA PRO A 7 17.09 -4.58 0.66
C PRO A 7 16.16 -4.45 1.86
N VAL A 8 16.58 -5.00 3.00
CA VAL A 8 15.85 -4.90 4.28
C VAL A 8 16.59 -3.96 5.22
N LEU A 9 15.98 -2.85 5.57
CA LEU A 9 16.46 -1.93 6.60
C LEU A 9 15.76 -2.24 7.94
N ARG A 10 16.53 -2.42 9.01
CA ARG A 10 16.02 -2.55 10.37
C ARG A 10 16.29 -1.29 11.15
N VAL A 11 15.26 -0.70 11.75
CA VAL A 11 15.32 0.53 12.53
C VAL A 11 14.65 0.33 13.89
N ALA A 12 15.20 0.98 14.92
CA ALA A 12 14.68 0.84 16.27
C ALA A 12 14.90 2.12 17.10
N GLY A 13 14.03 2.35 18.07
CA GLY A 13 14.10 3.47 19.00
C GLY A 13 12.80 4.27 19.07
N SER A 14 12.87 5.50 19.58
CA SER A 14 11.74 6.44 19.54
C SER A 14 11.34 6.75 18.09
N ARG A 15 10.14 7.29 17.89
CA ARG A 15 9.65 7.66 16.56
C ARG A 15 10.64 8.56 15.81
N ARG A 16 11.14 9.58 16.48
CA ARG A 16 12.12 10.49 15.87
C ARG A 16 13.45 9.81 15.52
N GLU A 17 13.93 8.88 16.36
CA GLU A 17 15.15 8.10 16.07
C GLU A 17 14.95 7.15 14.88
N VAL A 18 13.79 6.51 14.80
CA VAL A 18 13.40 5.69 13.65
C VAL A 18 13.38 6.53 12.38
N GLY A 19 12.73 7.69 12.41
CA GLY A 19 12.73 8.64 11.29
C GLY A 19 14.14 9.04 10.86
N ARG A 20 15.02 9.38 11.82
CA ARG A 20 16.44 9.73 11.53
C ARG A 20 17.20 8.58 10.88
N GLN A 21 17.00 7.34 11.31
CA GLN A 21 17.66 6.18 10.71
C GLN A 21 17.19 5.98 9.27
N ILE A 22 15.89 6.11 9.00
CA ILE A 22 15.32 6.02 7.66
C ILE A 22 15.84 7.17 6.77
N GLY A 23 15.77 8.41 7.26
CA GLY A 23 16.25 9.59 6.53
C GLY A 23 17.73 9.53 6.22
N SER A 24 18.56 8.98 7.12
CA SER A 24 19.99 8.76 6.88
C SER A 24 20.24 7.69 5.82
N ALA A 25 19.49 6.58 5.88
CA ALA A 25 19.66 5.46 4.94
C ALA A 25 19.23 5.83 3.51
N PHE A 26 18.20 6.67 3.36
CA PHE A 26 17.61 7.03 2.08
C PHE A 26 17.73 8.53 1.76
N ALA A 27 18.76 9.19 2.31
CA ALA A 27 18.92 10.64 2.22
C ALA A 27 18.93 11.18 0.77
N GLU A 28 19.55 10.46 -0.15
CA GLU A 28 19.60 10.84 -1.57
C GLU A 28 18.21 10.80 -2.19
N HIS A 29 17.49 9.69 -2.02
CA HIS A 29 16.14 9.51 -2.54
C HIS A 29 15.15 10.52 -1.93
N VAL A 30 15.23 10.79 -0.63
CA VAL A 30 14.41 11.81 0.03
C VAL A 30 14.66 13.20 -0.54
N ARG A 31 15.94 13.58 -0.76
CA ARG A 31 16.28 14.88 -1.39
C ARG A 31 15.79 14.97 -2.82
N GLU A 32 15.96 13.90 -3.60
CA GLU A 32 15.46 13.81 -4.97
C GLU A 32 13.94 13.97 -5.02
N SER A 33 13.19 13.22 -4.19
CA SER A 33 11.72 13.31 -4.12
C SER A 33 11.25 14.71 -3.75
N VAL A 34 11.92 15.39 -2.81
CA VAL A 34 11.58 16.78 -2.48
C VAL A 34 11.91 17.73 -3.63
N THR A 35 13.03 17.52 -4.34
CA THR A 35 13.42 18.41 -5.44
C THR A 35 12.47 18.23 -6.62
N THR A 36 12.31 17.01 -7.11
CA THR A 36 11.46 16.70 -8.27
C THR A 36 9.99 17.00 -8.03
N GLY A 37 9.48 16.75 -6.82
CA GLY A 37 8.09 17.07 -6.47
C GLY A 37 7.77 18.56 -6.61
N PHE A 38 8.75 19.46 -6.42
CA PHE A 38 8.54 20.90 -6.57
C PHE A 38 8.97 21.47 -7.93
N ASP A 39 9.49 20.66 -8.85
CA ASP A 39 9.84 21.10 -10.20
C ASP A 39 8.60 21.32 -11.09
N GLU A 40 7.57 20.49 -10.94
CA GLU A 40 6.32 20.57 -11.69
C GLU A 40 5.12 20.58 -10.74
N LEU A 41 4.62 21.77 -10.41
CA LEU A 41 3.49 21.93 -9.48
C LEU A 41 2.14 21.89 -10.20
N PRO A 42 1.14 21.16 -9.66
CA PRO A 42 -0.18 21.05 -10.27
C PRO A 42 -0.85 22.41 -10.48
N GLY A 43 -1.53 22.59 -11.63
CA GLY A 43 -2.34 23.77 -11.90
C GLY A 43 -1.57 25.10 -11.90
N GLY A 44 -0.26 25.08 -12.06
CA GLY A 44 0.58 26.29 -12.04
C GLY A 44 0.70 26.93 -10.66
N ARG A 45 0.48 26.17 -9.59
CA ARG A 45 0.69 26.64 -8.21
C ARG A 45 2.15 27.08 -8.02
N THR A 46 2.34 28.09 -7.18
CA THR A 46 3.66 28.44 -6.67
C THR A 46 4.07 27.48 -5.54
N ARG A 47 5.39 27.43 -5.24
CA ARG A 47 5.90 26.67 -4.09
C ARG A 47 5.24 27.07 -2.77
N ASP A 48 5.04 28.38 -2.54
CA ASP A 48 4.44 28.88 -1.32
C ASP A 48 2.97 28.48 -1.18
N GLU A 49 2.21 28.48 -2.27
CA GLU A 49 0.82 27.96 -2.29
C GLU A 49 0.78 26.47 -2.00
N GLN A 50 1.68 25.69 -2.57
CA GLN A 50 1.76 24.24 -2.32
C GLN A 50 2.12 23.94 -0.87
N LEU A 51 3.10 24.65 -0.29
CA LEU A 51 3.48 24.51 1.11
C LEU A 51 2.38 25.00 2.06
N SER A 52 1.65 26.05 1.69
CA SER A 52 0.51 26.54 2.48
C SER A 52 -0.63 25.49 2.51
N LEU A 53 -0.87 24.82 1.37
CA LEU A 53 -1.83 23.72 1.33
C LEU A 53 -1.36 22.53 2.18
N ALA A 54 -0.10 22.11 2.06
CA ALA A 54 0.48 21.05 2.89
C ALA A 54 0.42 21.38 4.40
N ALA A 55 0.55 22.66 4.78
CA ALA A 55 0.47 23.09 6.17
C ALA A 55 -0.91 22.80 6.79
N ALA A 56 -2.00 22.91 6.01
CA ALA A 56 -3.34 22.58 6.49
C ALA A 56 -3.49 21.06 6.79
N TYR A 57 -2.93 20.19 5.95
CA TYR A 57 -2.89 18.75 6.21
C TYR A 57 -2.01 18.43 7.43
N ARG A 58 -0.85 19.10 7.54
CA ARG A 58 0.06 18.88 8.65
C ARG A 58 -0.55 19.29 10.00
N GLU A 59 -1.35 20.35 10.04
CA GLU A 59 -2.04 20.78 11.25
C GLU A 59 -2.99 19.67 11.76
N VAL A 60 -3.80 19.08 10.88
CA VAL A 60 -4.68 17.96 11.22
C VAL A 60 -3.86 16.75 11.65
N THR A 61 -2.84 16.38 10.89
CA THR A 61 -1.97 15.23 11.19
C THR A 61 -1.25 15.41 12.52
N ALA A 62 -0.73 16.60 12.83
CA ALA A 62 -0.03 16.88 14.08
C ALA A 62 -0.95 16.83 15.30
N ARG A 63 -2.22 17.18 15.14
CA ARG A 63 -3.22 17.07 16.21
C ARG A 63 -3.59 15.62 16.50
N GLU A 64 -3.79 14.81 15.47
CA GLU A 64 -4.32 13.46 15.57
C GLU A 64 -3.22 12.37 15.67
N LEU A 65 -2.14 12.54 14.93
CA LEU A 65 -1.01 11.61 14.82
C LEU A 65 0.33 12.32 15.10
N PRO A 66 0.50 12.98 16.28
CA PRO A 66 1.73 13.73 16.57
C PRO A 66 3.01 12.88 16.52
N TRP A 67 2.91 11.61 16.87
CA TRP A 67 4.00 10.63 16.79
C TRP A 67 4.49 10.40 15.35
N LEU A 68 3.60 10.48 14.35
CA LEU A 68 3.96 10.30 12.94
C LEU A 68 4.67 11.55 12.41
N VAL A 69 4.20 12.74 12.80
CA VAL A 69 4.89 13.99 12.46
C VAL A 69 6.30 14.02 13.04
N ASP A 70 6.50 13.51 14.27
CA ASP A 70 7.83 13.41 14.89
C ASP A 70 8.75 12.45 14.11
N GLU A 71 8.23 11.32 13.60
CA GLU A 71 8.97 10.40 12.74
C GLU A 71 9.35 11.04 11.39
N LEU A 72 8.40 11.72 10.73
CA LEU A 72 8.63 12.42 9.46
C LEU A 72 9.65 13.56 9.63
N ASP A 73 9.55 14.34 10.71
CA ASP A 73 10.52 15.40 11.01
C ASP A 73 11.94 14.85 11.26
N GLY A 74 12.03 13.71 11.95
CA GLY A 74 13.30 13.01 12.14
C GLY A 74 13.90 12.56 10.80
N CYS A 75 13.08 12.07 9.87
CA CYS A 75 13.51 11.67 8.54
C CYS A 75 14.01 12.89 7.73
N ALA A 76 13.25 13.97 7.69
CA ALA A 76 13.62 15.22 7.01
C ALA A 76 14.93 15.79 7.55
N GLU A 77 15.08 15.85 8.88
CA GLU A 77 16.30 16.33 9.55
C GLU A 77 17.53 15.55 9.12
N ALA A 78 17.46 14.22 9.15
CA ALA A 78 18.59 13.35 8.80
C ALA A 78 18.90 13.34 7.30
N ALA A 79 17.89 13.51 6.44
CA ALA A 79 18.08 13.66 5.00
C ALA A 79 18.59 15.07 4.61
N GLY A 80 18.51 16.06 5.51
CA GLY A 80 18.93 17.44 5.26
C GLY A 80 17.98 18.22 4.38
N VAL A 81 16.66 17.96 4.48
CA VAL A 81 15.60 18.66 3.74
C VAL A 81 14.70 19.46 4.69
N ASP A 82 13.99 20.44 4.13
CA ASP A 82 12.98 21.18 4.89
C ASP A 82 11.83 20.26 5.34
N PRO A 83 11.46 20.21 6.65
CA PRO A 83 10.43 19.30 7.14
C PRO A 83 9.06 19.53 6.52
N MET A 84 8.70 20.78 6.18
CA MET A 84 7.42 21.07 5.53
C MET A 84 7.42 20.60 4.07
N ALA A 85 8.53 20.79 3.36
CA ALA A 85 8.66 20.28 1.99
C ALA A 85 8.63 18.75 1.96
N PHE A 86 9.27 18.08 2.92
CA PHE A 86 9.21 16.62 3.03
C PHE A 86 7.80 16.15 3.40
N PHE A 87 7.13 16.82 4.32
CA PHE A 87 5.73 16.51 4.63
C PHE A 87 4.84 16.67 3.39
N ALA A 88 5.05 17.74 2.60
CA ALA A 88 4.29 17.98 1.38
C ALA A 88 4.42 16.81 0.38
N VAL A 89 5.63 16.26 0.15
CA VAL A 89 5.82 15.12 -0.76
C VAL A 89 5.42 13.78 -0.13
N SER A 90 5.11 13.76 1.16
CA SER A 90 4.61 12.57 1.88
C SER A 90 3.09 12.44 1.86
N ILE A 91 2.37 13.42 1.34
CA ILE A 91 0.91 13.39 1.19
C ILE A 91 0.56 13.42 -0.31
N GLU A 92 -0.46 12.67 -0.72
CA GLU A 92 -0.75 12.48 -2.14
C GLU A 92 -1.76 13.48 -2.70
N GLU A 93 -2.77 13.84 -1.92
CA GLU A 93 -3.95 14.55 -2.38
C GLU A 93 -3.66 15.94 -2.99
N ILE A 94 -2.53 16.55 -2.63
CA ILE A 94 -2.17 17.90 -3.10
C ILE A 94 -1.41 17.93 -4.42
N TRP A 95 -1.00 16.76 -4.96
CA TRP A 95 -0.16 16.68 -6.16
C TRP A 95 -0.96 16.47 -7.44
N TYR A 96 -2.28 16.35 -7.35
CA TYR A 96 -3.15 16.17 -8.50
C TYR A 96 -4.26 17.22 -8.52
N LEU A 97 -4.70 17.59 -9.71
CA LEU A 97 -5.95 18.31 -9.88
C LEU A 97 -7.11 17.32 -10.01
N PRO A 98 -8.32 17.65 -9.56
CA PRO A 98 -9.48 16.76 -9.54
C PRO A 98 -9.93 16.21 -10.90
N ARG A 99 -9.17 16.20 -11.94
CA ARG A 99 -9.43 15.62 -13.27
C ARG A 99 -8.14 15.26 -14.01
N GLU A 100 -6.99 15.48 -13.41
CA GLU A 100 -5.67 15.20 -13.99
C GLU A 100 -4.99 14.01 -13.32
N ARG A 101 -5.73 13.28 -12.50
CA ARG A 101 -5.24 12.08 -11.85
C ARG A 101 -5.04 10.99 -12.89
N VAL A 102 -3.86 10.98 -13.47
CA VAL A 102 -3.36 9.75 -14.07
C VAL A 102 -2.95 8.87 -12.89
N THR A 103 -3.78 7.89 -12.55
CA THR A 103 -3.46 6.92 -11.51
C THR A 103 -2.10 6.30 -11.82
N GLN A 104 -1.10 6.63 -11.02
CA GLN A 104 0.26 6.13 -11.23
C GLN A 104 0.44 4.75 -10.60
N GLY A 105 -0.37 4.40 -9.59
CA GLY A 105 -0.36 3.11 -8.92
C GLY A 105 -1.42 2.17 -9.47
N ARG A 106 -1.00 0.96 -9.83
CA ARG A 106 -1.89 -0.14 -10.18
C ARG A 106 -1.54 -1.31 -9.29
N CYS A 107 -2.52 -1.90 -8.65
CA CYS A 107 -2.30 -2.98 -7.70
C CYS A 107 -3.35 -4.05 -7.91
N SER A 108 -3.05 -5.26 -7.49
CA SER A 108 -4.02 -6.34 -7.48
C SER A 108 -3.85 -7.15 -6.20
N ASP A 109 -4.93 -7.36 -5.48
CA ASP A 109 -5.00 -8.20 -4.30
C ASP A 109 -5.81 -9.45 -4.60
N LEU A 110 -5.26 -10.60 -4.17
CA LEU A 110 -5.93 -11.90 -4.14
C LEU A 110 -5.84 -12.43 -2.70
N VAL A 111 -6.97 -12.71 -2.07
CA VAL A 111 -7.03 -13.26 -0.72
C VAL A 111 -7.73 -14.61 -0.76
N ALA A 112 -7.16 -15.58 -0.08
CA ALA A 112 -7.75 -16.89 0.14
C ALA A 112 -7.88 -17.16 1.65
N GLY A 113 -9.09 -17.31 2.11
CA GLY A 113 -9.41 -17.60 3.51
C GLY A 113 -9.19 -19.06 3.89
N PRO A 114 -9.34 -19.38 5.18
CA PRO A 114 -9.02 -20.73 5.71
C PRO A 114 -9.74 -21.90 5.04
N ARG A 115 -10.94 -21.70 4.49
CA ARG A 115 -11.68 -22.76 3.79
C ARG A 115 -11.19 -23.02 2.35
N ALA A 116 -10.56 -22.00 1.74
CA ALA A 116 -10.04 -22.08 0.38
C ALA A 116 -8.61 -22.63 0.34
N THR A 117 -7.84 -22.49 1.42
CA THR A 117 -6.42 -22.86 1.50
C THR A 117 -6.19 -24.30 1.93
N ALA A 118 -5.04 -24.87 1.54
CA ALA A 118 -4.70 -26.27 1.79
C ALA A 118 -4.41 -26.60 3.25
N ASP A 119 -3.94 -25.62 4.02
CA ASP A 119 -3.51 -25.73 5.42
C ASP A 119 -4.48 -25.07 6.42
N GLY A 120 -5.53 -24.40 5.91
CA GLY A 120 -6.47 -23.68 6.75
C GLY A 120 -5.98 -22.31 7.17
N HIS A 121 -4.95 -21.77 6.53
CA HIS A 121 -4.40 -20.44 6.82
C HIS A 121 -5.07 -19.34 6.00
N LEU A 122 -4.99 -18.12 6.46
CA LEU A 122 -5.36 -16.94 5.68
C LEU A 122 -4.15 -16.47 4.88
N LEU A 123 -4.28 -16.49 3.55
CA LEU A 123 -3.24 -16.07 2.62
C LEU A 123 -3.64 -14.79 1.89
N VAL A 124 -2.70 -13.84 1.80
CA VAL A 124 -2.88 -12.57 1.05
C VAL A 124 -1.77 -12.44 0.02
N ALA A 125 -2.14 -12.21 -1.23
CA ALA A 125 -1.21 -12.01 -2.33
C ALA A 125 -1.43 -10.64 -2.98
N HIS A 126 -0.34 -9.92 -3.28
CA HIS A 126 -0.38 -8.56 -3.82
C HIS A 126 0.67 -8.34 -4.91
N ASN A 127 0.25 -7.75 -6.03
CA ASN A 127 1.12 -7.13 -7.02
C ASN A 127 1.04 -5.62 -6.89
N ASN A 128 2.21 -4.97 -6.83
CA ASN A 128 2.31 -3.52 -6.84
C ASN A 128 2.87 -3.05 -8.19
N ASP A 129 2.05 -2.34 -8.96
CA ASP A 129 2.41 -1.87 -10.28
C ASP A 129 2.63 -0.36 -10.23
N LEU A 130 3.83 0.08 -10.57
CA LEU A 130 4.25 1.48 -10.62
C LEU A 130 5.01 1.75 -11.91
N SER A 131 5.48 3.00 -12.07
CA SER A 131 6.47 3.33 -13.09
C SER A 131 7.71 2.43 -12.94
N PRO A 132 8.28 1.91 -14.04
CA PRO A 132 9.51 1.12 -13.97
C PRO A 132 10.67 1.82 -13.25
N ALA A 133 10.68 3.15 -13.24
CA ALA A 133 11.65 3.96 -12.50
C ALA A 133 11.56 3.81 -10.98
N ALA A 134 10.41 3.38 -10.44
CA ALA A 134 10.23 3.16 -9.01
C ALA A 134 10.87 1.85 -8.52
N GLU A 135 11.05 0.86 -9.39
CA GLU A 135 11.54 -0.48 -9.00
C GLU A 135 12.88 -0.48 -8.24
N PRO A 136 13.91 0.31 -8.62
CA PRO A 136 15.17 0.37 -7.88
C PRO A 136 15.03 0.91 -6.45
N HIS A 137 13.98 1.68 -6.18
CA HIS A 137 13.73 2.33 -4.88
C HIS A 137 12.86 1.50 -3.94
N ILE A 138 12.38 0.33 -4.38
CA ILE A 138 11.61 -0.58 -3.52
C ILE A 138 12.52 -1.17 -2.43
N VAL A 139 12.07 -1.03 -1.20
CA VAL A 139 12.77 -1.51 0.01
C VAL A 139 11.79 -2.16 0.97
N ALA A 140 12.33 -2.99 1.87
CA ALA A 140 11.63 -3.47 3.05
C ALA A 140 12.14 -2.72 4.29
N ILE A 141 11.25 -2.32 5.18
CA ILE A 141 11.62 -1.67 6.45
C ILE A 141 10.96 -2.40 7.61
N GLU A 142 11.79 -2.92 8.52
CA GLU A 142 11.34 -3.41 9.82
C GLU A 142 11.51 -2.29 10.86
N ARG A 143 10.43 -1.95 11.57
CA ARG A 143 10.42 -0.93 12.63
C ARG A 143 10.15 -1.56 13.98
N THR A 144 10.99 -1.24 14.94
CA THR A 144 10.80 -1.58 16.37
C THR A 144 10.72 -0.30 17.18
N VAL A 145 9.52 0.07 17.58
CA VAL A 145 9.25 1.25 18.43
C VAL A 145 8.72 0.77 19.77
N PRO A 146 9.25 1.25 20.92
CA PRO A 146 8.77 0.83 22.22
C PRO A 146 7.28 1.08 22.40
N GLY A 147 6.53 0.04 22.79
CA GLY A 147 5.08 0.10 23.00
C GLY A 147 4.22 -0.16 21.77
N ASP A 148 4.78 -0.17 20.58
CA ASP A 148 4.08 -0.55 19.35
C ASP A 148 4.40 -2.02 18.95
N PRO A 149 3.56 -2.67 18.15
CA PRO A 149 3.95 -3.90 17.47
C PRO A 149 5.18 -3.66 16.57
N VAL A 150 6.03 -4.67 16.40
CA VAL A 150 7.06 -4.63 15.35
C VAL A 150 6.33 -4.62 14.00
N THR A 151 6.69 -3.71 13.11
CA THR A 151 6.11 -3.65 11.75
C THR A 151 7.14 -4.03 10.71
N PHE A 152 6.70 -4.76 9.69
CA PHE A 152 7.45 -5.02 8.46
C PHE A 152 6.65 -4.48 7.29
N GLN A 153 7.28 -3.74 6.39
CA GLN A 153 6.60 -3.10 5.26
C GLN A 153 7.43 -3.15 3.99
N LEU A 154 6.75 -3.11 2.87
CA LEU A 154 7.32 -2.96 1.53
C LEU A 154 6.79 -1.69 0.87
N GLY A 155 7.65 -1.00 0.14
CA GLY A 155 7.28 0.20 -0.62
C GLY A 155 8.50 0.98 -1.10
N GLY A 156 8.26 2.13 -1.73
CA GLY A 156 9.31 3.11 -2.03
C GLY A 156 9.66 3.91 -0.79
N ALA A 157 10.86 3.71 -0.23
CA ALA A 157 11.25 4.39 1.00
C ALA A 157 11.19 5.92 0.88
N PRO A 158 10.75 6.60 1.93
CA PRO A 158 10.35 6.12 3.26
C PRO A 158 8.88 5.69 3.37
N TRP A 159 8.15 5.71 2.27
CA TRP A 159 6.72 5.44 2.20
C TRP A 159 6.41 3.94 2.18
N LEU A 160 5.15 3.62 2.42
CA LEU A 160 4.62 2.27 2.59
C LEU A 160 3.58 2.00 1.49
N SER A 161 3.67 0.84 0.86
CA SER A 161 2.61 0.31 -0.02
C SER A 161 1.82 -0.79 0.68
N VAL A 162 2.52 -1.77 1.27
CA VAL A 162 1.93 -2.89 2.01
C VAL A 162 2.69 -3.14 3.31
N GLY A 163 2.04 -3.71 4.32
CA GLY A 163 2.70 -3.95 5.59
C GLY A 163 2.01 -4.97 6.49
N TRP A 164 2.76 -5.43 7.46
CA TRP A 164 2.37 -6.42 8.47
C TRP A 164 2.88 -5.99 9.83
N ASN A 165 2.27 -6.51 10.88
CA ASN A 165 2.79 -6.29 12.22
C ASN A 165 2.83 -7.57 13.07
N SER A 166 3.62 -7.54 14.14
CA SER A 166 3.82 -8.69 15.03
C SER A 166 2.60 -9.02 15.90
N ALA A 167 1.56 -8.17 15.90
CA ALA A 167 0.27 -8.48 16.53
C ALA A 167 -0.63 -9.36 15.64
N GLY A 168 -0.14 -9.81 14.49
CA GLY A 168 -0.87 -10.69 13.60
C GLY A 168 -1.76 -9.97 12.59
N LEU A 169 -1.48 -8.71 12.26
CA LEU A 169 -2.27 -7.93 11.31
C LEU A 169 -1.53 -7.70 10.00
N SER A 170 -2.28 -7.67 8.90
CA SER A 170 -1.79 -7.38 7.55
C SER A 170 -2.60 -6.27 6.89
N LEU A 171 -1.91 -5.42 6.15
CA LEU A 171 -2.46 -4.37 5.31
C LEU A 171 -1.89 -4.51 3.90
N THR A 172 -2.76 -4.81 2.95
CA THR A 172 -2.52 -4.54 1.54
C THR A 172 -3.60 -3.60 1.01
N GLY A 173 -3.51 -3.17 -0.23
CA GLY A 173 -4.55 -2.31 -0.77
C GLY A 173 -4.25 -1.76 -2.14
N ASN A 174 -5.21 -1.01 -2.64
CA ASN A 174 -5.21 -0.54 -4.01
C ASN A 174 -5.51 0.95 -4.05
N GLU A 175 -4.82 1.66 -4.92
CA GLU A 175 -5.14 3.06 -5.17
C GLU A 175 -6.57 3.17 -5.72
N LEU A 176 -7.35 4.08 -5.15
CA LEU A 176 -8.65 4.53 -5.65
C LEU A 176 -8.55 6.01 -6.03
N SER A 177 -9.45 6.46 -6.88
CA SER A 177 -9.54 7.86 -7.33
C SER A 177 -10.82 8.52 -6.82
N PRO A 178 -10.94 8.79 -5.50
CA PRO A 178 -12.13 9.44 -4.96
C PRO A 178 -12.28 10.87 -5.49
N ASN A 179 -13.52 11.29 -5.68
CA ASN A 179 -13.87 12.62 -6.20
C ASN A 179 -14.26 13.63 -5.10
N ASP A 180 -14.15 13.24 -3.83
CA ASP A 180 -14.55 14.01 -2.64
C ASP A 180 -13.39 14.37 -1.69
N GLU A 181 -12.16 14.34 -2.18
CA GLU A 181 -10.96 14.64 -1.40
C GLU A 181 -11.02 16.00 -0.68
N ARG A 182 -10.47 16.05 0.52
CA ARG A 182 -10.48 17.23 1.38
C ARG A 182 -9.22 17.33 2.24
N VAL A 183 -9.03 18.48 2.89
CA VAL A 183 -7.99 18.60 3.92
C VAL A 183 -8.30 17.65 5.09
N GLY A 184 -7.31 16.86 5.47
CA GLY A 184 -7.41 15.83 6.50
C GLY A 184 -6.10 15.09 6.68
N ILE A 185 -6.17 13.88 7.24
CA ILE A 185 -5.04 12.96 7.25
C ILE A 185 -4.95 12.28 5.89
N SER A 186 -3.81 12.46 5.21
CA SER A 186 -3.56 11.83 3.91
C SER A 186 -3.64 10.30 4.01
N ARG A 187 -4.20 9.65 2.99
CA ARG A 187 -4.26 8.18 2.89
C ARG A 187 -2.88 7.53 2.99
N SER A 188 -1.85 8.14 2.43
CA SER A 188 -0.46 7.68 2.52
C SER A 188 0.13 7.73 3.94
N LEU A 189 -0.43 8.55 4.83
CA LEU A 189 -0.06 8.64 6.24
C LEU A 189 -0.95 7.77 7.14
N GLN A 190 -2.22 7.59 6.77
CA GLN A 190 -3.18 6.79 7.52
C GLN A 190 -2.76 5.31 7.64
N VAL A 191 -2.10 4.77 6.61
CA VAL A 191 -1.61 3.38 6.61
C VAL A 191 -0.63 3.09 7.76
N PHE A 192 0.13 4.09 8.22
CA PHE A 192 1.02 3.92 9.39
C PHE A 192 0.25 3.75 10.70
N GLU A 193 -0.91 4.40 10.83
CA GLU A 193 -1.77 4.23 11.99
C GLU A 193 -2.42 2.85 11.98
N MET A 194 -2.92 2.39 10.84
CA MET A 194 -3.46 1.04 10.69
C MET A 194 -2.47 -0.04 11.13
N LEU A 195 -1.19 0.10 10.74
CA LEU A 195 -0.14 -0.86 11.12
C LEU A 195 0.26 -0.81 12.61
N ARG A 196 -0.16 0.20 13.38
CA ARG A 196 0.05 0.24 14.83
C ARG A 196 -1.04 -0.48 15.62
N ALA A 197 -2.14 -0.83 14.98
CA ALA A 197 -3.25 -1.54 15.59
C ALA A 197 -2.79 -2.89 16.19
N ARG A 198 -3.49 -3.35 17.21
CA ARG A 198 -3.27 -4.66 17.84
C ARG A 198 -4.42 -5.63 17.59
N THR A 199 -5.55 -5.11 17.13
CA THR A 199 -6.72 -5.88 16.78
C THR A 199 -7.21 -5.46 15.40
N LEU A 200 -7.89 -6.35 14.68
CA LEU A 200 -8.51 -6.03 13.40
C LEU A 200 -9.55 -4.90 13.53
N GLU A 201 -10.29 -4.87 14.65
CA GLU A 201 -11.26 -3.82 14.94
C GLU A 201 -10.58 -2.43 15.03
N ASP A 202 -9.47 -2.31 15.77
CA ASP A 202 -8.69 -1.06 15.84
C ASP A 202 -8.12 -0.66 14.48
N MET A 203 -7.68 -1.65 13.68
CA MET A 203 -7.15 -1.41 12.34
C MET A 203 -8.24 -0.87 11.40
N VAL A 204 -9.42 -1.46 11.43
CA VAL A 204 -10.60 -0.96 10.70
C VAL A 204 -10.98 0.44 11.18
N ALA A 205 -11.03 0.67 12.49
CA ALA A 205 -11.34 1.99 13.04
C ALA A 205 -10.35 3.08 12.56
N ALA A 206 -9.06 2.74 12.45
CA ALA A 206 -8.06 3.63 11.85
C ALA A 206 -8.32 3.88 10.36
N ALA A 207 -8.75 2.86 9.60
CA ALA A 207 -9.06 2.99 8.18
C ALA A 207 -10.29 3.88 7.90
N VAL A 208 -11.31 3.82 8.77
CA VAL A 208 -12.57 4.56 8.58
C VAL A 208 -12.65 5.87 9.35
N ARG A 209 -11.55 6.36 9.91
CA ARG A 209 -11.52 7.58 10.70
C ARG A 209 -12.19 8.78 9.99
N PRO A 210 -12.91 9.65 10.72
CA PRO A 210 -13.74 10.70 10.11
C PRO A 210 -12.95 11.88 9.54
N ASP A 211 -11.71 12.08 9.94
CA ASP A 211 -10.82 13.19 9.55
C ASP A 211 -9.80 12.79 8.47
N ARG A 212 -10.03 11.67 7.76
CA ARG A 212 -9.25 11.29 6.59
C ARG A 212 -9.46 12.26 5.43
N ALA A 213 -8.41 12.48 4.66
CA ALA A 213 -8.42 13.34 3.48
C ALA A 213 -8.98 12.63 2.25
N SER A 214 -8.71 11.35 2.14
CA SER A 214 -9.16 10.41 1.11
C SER A 214 -9.03 8.98 1.66
N SER A 215 -9.13 7.97 0.81
CA SER A 215 -8.84 6.59 1.19
C SER A 215 -8.24 5.82 0.01
N TYR A 216 -7.49 4.77 0.32
CA TYR A 216 -7.30 3.63 -0.56
C TYR A 216 -8.47 2.66 -0.43
N ASN A 217 -8.57 1.67 -1.32
CA ASN A 217 -9.10 0.39 -0.89
C ASN A 217 -8.08 -0.26 0.05
N ASN A 218 -8.49 -0.66 1.23
CA ASN A 218 -7.62 -1.32 2.19
C ASN A 218 -8.12 -2.74 2.45
N VAL A 219 -7.27 -3.73 2.19
CA VAL A 219 -7.51 -5.14 2.56
C VAL A 219 -6.81 -5.38 3.88
N LEU A 220 -7.60 -5.49 4.94
CA LEU A 220 -7.16 -5.64 6.32
C LEU A 220 -7.43 -7.06 6.77
N THR A 221 -6.39 -7.76 7.24
CA THR A 221 -6.53 -9.16 7.66
C THR A 221 -5.84 -9.43 8.98
N SER A 222 -6.22 -10.52 9.64
CA SER A 222 -5.67 -10.94 10.93
C SER A 222 -5.36 -12.43 10.99
N ALA A 223 -4.39 -12.79 11.83
CA ALA A 223 -3.91 -14.17 12.00
C ALA A 223 -5.00 -15.17 12.45
N ASP A 224 -6.08 -14.69 13.05
CA ASP A 224 -7.23 -15.50 13.45
C ASP A 224 -8.21 -15.79 12.29
N GLY A 225 -7.87 -15.39 11.07
CA GLY A 225 -8.66 -15.62 9.87
C GLY A 225 -9.63 -14.49 9.52
N GLY A 226 -9.64 -13.39 10.26
CA GLY A 226 -10.45 -12.22 9.96
C GLY A 226 -9.95 -11.49 8.71
N ALA A 227 -10.89 -11.10 7.82
CA ALA A 227 -10.60 -10.30 6.64
C ALA A 227 -11.68 -9.25 6.40
N VAL A 228 -11.28 -7.99 6.23
CA VAL A 228 -12.16 -6.86 5.93
C VAL A 228 -11.57 -6.07 4.78
N ASN A 229 -12.35 -5.90 3.73
CA ASN A 229 -12.06 -4.98 2.65
C ASN A 229 -12.76 -3.65 2.94
N VAL A 230 -12.02 -2.56 2.89
CA VAL A 230 -12.51 -1.20 3.15
C VAL A 230 -12.42 -0.39 1.88
N GLU A 231 -13.51 -0.29 1.12
CA GLU A 231 -13.61 0.70 0.05
C GLU A 231 -13.98 2.05 0.68
N GLY A 232 -13.07 3.02 0.60
CA GLY A 232 -13.24 4.33 1.23
C GLY A 232 -13.13 5.49 0.26
N SER A 233 -13.79 6.61 0.63
CA SER A 233 -13.55 7.95 0.11
C SER A 233 -13.23 8.89 1.28
N ALA A 234 -13.14 10.20 1.06
CA ALA A 234 -12.97 11.14 2.16
C ALA A 234 -14.16 11.13 3.13
N THR A 235 -15.37 10.87 2.65
CA THR A 235 -16.60 11.06 3.41
C THR A 235 -17.42 9.80 3.65
N ASP A 236 -17.23 8.76 2.86
CA ASP A 236 -17.99 7.51 2.95
C ASP A 236 -17.11 6.27 2.92
N VAL A 237 -17.63 5.14 3.33
CA VAL A 237 -16.97 3.83 3.32
C VAL A 237 -17.99 2.71 3.13
N GLU A 238 -17.54 1.61 2.51
CA GLU A 238 -18.22 0.32 2.51
C GLU A 238 -17.25 -0.75 2.99
N LEU A 239 -17.74 -1.63 3.87
CA LEU A 239 -16.98 -2.74 4.42
C LEU A 239 -17.53 -4.04 3.86
N THR A 240 -16.66 -4.85 3.29
CA THR A 240 -16.97 -6.20 2.82
C THR A 240 -15.99 -7.21 3.41
N GLY A 241 -16.25 -8.49 3.27
CA GLY A 241 -15.37 -9.56 3.71
C GLY A 241 -15.07 -10.54 2.59
N LEU A 242 -14.61 -11.73 2.96
CA LEU A 242 -14.46 -12.85 2.03
C LEU A 242 -15.85 -13.25 1.48
N ASP A 243 -15.89 -13.69 0.24
CA ASP A 243 -17.12 -14.19 -0.40
C ASP A 243 -17.51 -15.60 0.07
N GLU A 244 -18.53 -16.20 -0.58
CA GLU A 244 -19.04 -17.54 -0.22
C GLU A 244 -18.00 -18.65 -0.38
N ASP A 245 -17.04 -18.46 -1.29
CA ASP A 245 -15.95 -19.38 -1.58
C ASP A 245 -14.68 -19.08 -0.76
N ASP A 246 -14.78 -18.14 0.19
CA ASP A 246 -13.68 -17.69 1.05
C ASP A 246 -12.58 -16.94 0.28
N HIS A 247 -12.97 -16.20 -0.75
CA HIS A 247 -12.08 -15.39 -1.58
C HIS A 247 -12.37 -13.90 -1.45
N LEU A 248 -11.34 -13.07 -1.70
CA LEU A 248 -11.48 -11.64 -1.93
C LEU A 248 -10.52 -11.23 -3.05
N VAL A 249 -11.02 -10.45 -3.99
CA VAL A 249 -10.21 -9.81 -5.03
C VAL A 249 -10.48 -8.32 -5.00
N HIS A 250 -9.45 -7.51 -5.13
CA HIS A 250 -9.63 -6.10 -5.38
C HIS A 250 -8.53 -5.55 -6.30
N THR A 251 -8.85 -4.49 -7.01
CA THR A 251 -7.95 -3.74 -7.88
C THR A 251 -8.16 -2.23 -7.69
N ASN A 252 -8.07 -1.40 -8.71
CA ASN A 252 -8.02 0.05 -8.55
C ASN A 252 -9.30 0.77 -9.02
N HIS A 253 -10.48 0.30 -8.62
CA HIS A 253 -11.77 0.96 -8.86
C HIS A 253 -12.76 0.56 -7.78
N TYR A 254 -13.81 1.34 -7.61
CA TYR A 254 -14.88 1.00 -6.68
C TYR A 254 -15.74 -0.14 -7.23
N VAL A 255 -15.87 -1.21 -6.45
CA VAL A 255 -16.66 -2.41 -6.76
C VAL A 255 -18.02 -2.39 -6.06
N CYS A 256 -18.07 -1.83 -4.85
CA CYS A 256 -19.32 -1.74 -4.09
C CYS A 256 -20.25 -0.70 -4.71
N GLU A 257 -21.49 -1.10 -5.02
CA GLU A 257 -22.48 -0.24 -5.68
C GLU A 257 -22.65 1.12 -4.98
N ARG A 258 -22.60 1.14 -3.65
CA ARG A 258 -22.67 2.36 -2.83
C ARG A 258 -21.48 3.29 -3.07
N MET A 259 -20.31 2.75 -3.38
CA MET A 259 -19.07 3.51 -3.52
C MET A 259 -18.79 3.95 -4.95
N VAL A 260 -19.38 3.31 -5.97
CA VAL A 260 -19.22 3.69 -7.39
C VAL A 260 -19.45 5.18 -7.67
N PRO A 261 -20.41 5.90 -7.03
CA PRO A 261 -20.57 7.35 -7.23
C PRO A 261 -19.37 8.21 -6.84
N TYR A 262 -18.44 7.67 -6.06
CA TYR A 262 -17.20 8.35 -5.68
C TYR A 262 -16.07 8.18 -6.69
N GLU A 263 -16.25 7.35 -7.76
CA GLU A 263 -15.23 7.15 -8.78
C GLU A 263 -14.94 8.44 -9.54
N GLY A 264 -13.70 8.92 -9.44
CA GLY A 264 -13.21 10.13 -10.07
C GLY A 264 -12.56 9.89 -11.44
N ASP A 265 -12.21 8.65 -11.77
CA ASP A 265 -11.60 8.26 -13.05
C ASP A 265 -12.29 7.01 -13.64
N PRO A 266 -13.50 7.16 -14.21
CA PRO A 266 -14.24 6.03 -14.75
C PRO A 266 -13.59 5.39 -15.98
N ASP A 267 -12.75 6.11 -16.73
CA ASP A 267 -12.02 5.53 -17.87
C ASP A 267 -10.93 4.56 -17.39
N TYR A 268 -10.22 4.93 -16.31
CA TYR A 268 -9.25 4.06 -15.68
C TYR A 268 -9.91 2.84 -15.02
N ALA A 269 -11.09 3.01 -14.43
CA ALA A 269 -11.85 1.93 -13.81
C ALA A 269 -12.08 0.74 -14.78
N LEU A 270 -12.28 1.01 -16.07
CA LEU A 270 -12.44 -0.04 -17.10
C LEU A 270 -11.18 -0.93 -17.23
N HIS A 271 -9.99 -0.34 -17.16
CA HIS A 271 -8.73 -1.09 -17.21
C HIS A 271 -8.50 -1.90 -15.92
N SER A 272 -8.96 -1.38 -14.80
CA SER A 272 -8.90 -2.02 -13.50
C SER A 272 -9.86 -3.21 -13.42
N ASP A 273 -11.09 -3.07 -13.92
CA ASP A 273 -12.11 -4.10 -13.96
C ASP A 273 -11.66 -5.37 -14.71
N VAL A 274 -10.89 -5.22 -15.79
CA VAL A 274 -10.32 -6.36 -16.53
C VAL A 274 -9.46 -7.26 -15.62
N ARG A 275 -8.63 -6.66 -14.75
CA ARG A 275 -7.79 -7.40 -13.79
C ARG A 275 -8.61 -8.00 -12.65
N TYR A 276 -9.59 -7.25 -12.16
CA TYR A 276 -10.51 -7.68 -11.12
C TYR A 276 -11.28 -8.93 -11.54
N GLU A 277 -11.93 -8.89 -12.71
CA GLU A 277 -12.66 -10.03 -13.26
C GLU A 277 -11.74 -11.23 -13.57
N ARG A 278 -10.48 -10.96 -13.99
CA ARG A 278 -9.50 -12.03 -14.19
C ARG A 278 -9.13 -12.69 -12.87
N GLY A 279 -8.81 -11.92 -11.84
CA GLY A 279 -8.48 -12.43 -10.50
C GLY A 279 -9.61 -13.28 -9.91
N ARG A 280 -10.86 -12.82 -10.02
CA ARG A 280 -12.03 -13.58 -9.58
C ARG A 280 -12.17 -14.93 -10.30
N ARG A 281 -11.99 -14.96 -11.61
CA ARG A 281 -12.07 -16.22 -12.40
C ARG A 281 -10.95 -17.18 -12.03
N LEU A 282 -9.75 -16.66 -11.76
CA LEU A 282 -8.61 -17.47 -11.36
C LEU A 282 -8.86 -18.14 -10.02
N LEU A 283 -9.26 -17.38 -8.99
CA LEU A 283 -9.57 -17.95 -7.66
C LEU A 283 -10.75 -18.92 -7.73
N ALA A 284 -11.83 -18.56 -8.42
CA ALA A 284 -13.01 -19.43 -8.56
C ALA A 284 -12.73 -20.75 -9.31
N ALA A 285 -11.65 -20.84 -10.06
CA ALA A 285 -11.24 -22.08 -10.73
C ALA A 285 -10.45 -23.03 -9.82
N GLU A 286 -10.00 -22.57 -8.67
CA GLU A 286 -9.25 -23.39 -7.71
C GLU A 286 -10.23 -24.25 -6.90
N PRO A 287 -9.94 -25.54 -6.71
CA PRO A 287 -10.74 -26.37 -5.81
C PRO A 287 -10.65 -25.88 -4.36
N ALA A 288 -11.76 -25.91 -3.63
CA ALA A 288 -11.77 -25.53 -2.21
C ALA A 288 -10.75 -26.36 -1.41
N GLY A 289 -10.03 -25.71 -0.50
CA GLY A 289 -9.03 -26.35 0.35
C GLY A 289 -7.75 -26.77 -0.38
N THR A 290 -7.40 -26.12 -1.50
CA THR A 290 -6.20 -26.49 -2.28
C THR A 290 -5.22 -25.33 -2.51
N ILE A 291 -5.63 -24.11 -2.26
CA ILE A 291 -4.80 -22.92 -2.51
C ILE A 291 -3.61 -22.91 -1.54
N THR A 292 -2.41 -22.72 -2.10
CA THR A 292 -1.17 -22.54 -1.36
C THR A 292 -0.56 -21.16 -1.67
N GLY A 293 0.44 -20.72 -0.88
CA GLY A 293 1.17 -19.49 -1.18
C GLY A 293 1.84 -19.53 -2.55
N ASP A 294 2.44 -20.66 -2.94
CA ASP A 294 3.04 -20.83 -4.27
C ASP A 294 1.97 -20.69 -5.36
N ARG A 295 0.79 -21.27 -5.12
CA ARG A 295 -0.32 -21.17 -6.08
C ARG A 295 -0.78 -19.72 -6.24
N LEU A 296 -0.93 -18.97 -5.16
CA LEU A 296 -1.28 -17.54 -5.26
C LEU A 296 -0.22 -16.73 -6.02
N ARG A 297 1.07 -17.03 -5.84
CA ARG A 297 2.14 -16.42 -6.66
C ARG A 297 1.98 -16.74 -8.14
N GLU A 298 1.66 -18.00 -8.49
CA GLU A 298 1.38 -18.38 -9.87
C GLU A 298 0.18 -17.62 -10.46
N LEU A 299 -0.88 -17.40 -9.67
CA LEU A 299 -2.03 -16.61 -10.09
C LEU A 299 -1.66 -15.13 -10.29
N LEU A 300 -0.86 -14.55 -9.42
CA LEU A 300 -0.32 -13.19 -9.61
C LEU A 300 0.54 -13.07 -10.87
N ALA A 301 1.19 -14.15 -11.30
CA ALA A 301 2.00 -14.20 -12.51
C ALA A 301 1.20 -14.32 -13.81
N ASP A 302 -0.13 -14.26 -13.77
CA ASP A 302 -1.00 -14.38 -14.95
C ASP A 302 -0.80 -13.23 -15.95
N HIS A 303 -0.67 -13.57 -17.22
CA HIS A 303 -0.46 -12.64 -18.33
C HIS A 303 -1.64 -12.58 -19.32
N GLU A 304 -2.70 -13.29 -19.06
CA GLU A 304 -3.92 -13.17 -19.88
C GLU A 304 -4.50 -11.77 -19.73
N THR A 305 -5.31 -11.33 -20.64
CA THR A 305 -5.91 -9.98 -20.63
C THR A 305 -4.95 -8.81 -20.92
N ARG A 306 -3.75 -9.05 -21.48
CA ARG A 306 -2.84 -7.97 -21.90
C ARG A 306 -3.58 -6.87 -22.69
N PRO A 307 -3.27 -5.59 -22.49
CA PRO A 307 -2.22 -5.03 -21.64
C PRO A 307 -2.56 -4.96 -20.14
N ASP A 308 -3.79 -5.27 -19.74
CA ASP A 308 -4.30 -5.16 -18.39
C ASP A 308 -4.26 -6.52 -17.65
N SER A 309 -3.11 -7.19 -17.70
CA SER A 309 -2.84 -8.44 -16.97
C SER A 309 -2.53 -8.20 -15.49
N LEU A 310 -2.70 -9.22 -14.65
CA LEU A 310 -2.28 -9.18 -13.23
C LEU A 310 -0.77 -8.97 -13.10
N CYS A 311 0.02 -9.75 -13.85
CA CYS A 311 1.47 -9.52 -13.96
C CYS A 311 1.75 -8.53 -15.08
N LYS A 312 2.12 -7.33 -14.74
CA LYS A 312 2.25 -6.23 -15.68
C LYS A 312 3.68 -6.06 -16.17
N HIS A 313 3.83 -6.00 -17.50
CA HIS A 313 5.10 -5.78 -18.18
C HIS A 313 5.01 -4.58 -19.13
N PRO A 314 6.02 -3.69 -19.17
CA PRO A 314 6.03 -2.53 -20.07
C PRO A 314 5.85 -2.89 -21.54
N GLU A 315 6.40 -4.03 -21.97
CA GLU A 315 6.34 -4.51 -23.36
C GLU A 315 4.93 -5.02 -23.78
N PHE A 316 3.99 -5.13 -22.84
CA PHE A 316 2.60 -5.52 -23.16
C PHE A 316 1.71 -4.35 -23.63
N GLY A 317 2.30 -3.15 -23.81
CA GLY A 317 1.59 -1.97 -24.29
C GLY A 317 1.34 -0.91 -23.23
N THR A 318 1.92 -1.06 -22.05
CA THR A 318 1.87 -0.08 -20.95
C THR A 318 3.28 0.31 -20.52
N PRO A 319 4.04 1.07 -21.33
CA PRO A 319 5.46 1.33 -21.09
C PRO A 319 5.73 2.04 -19.75
N ASP A 320 4.75 2.77 -19.24
CA ASP A 320 4.85 3.54 -18.00
C ASP A 320 4.38 2.78 -16.75
N SER A 321 4.08 1.48 -16.89
CA SER A 321 3.60 0.65 -15.77
C SER A 321 4.20 -0.76 -15.81
N LYS A 322 4.67 -1.20 -14.65
CA LYS A 322 5.28 -2.51 -14.41
C LYS A 322 4.97 -2.99 -13.01
N THR A 323 4.82 -4.30 -12.82
CA THR A 323 4.86 -4.89 -11.47
C THR A 323 6.27 -4.73 -10.92
N VAL A 324 6.44 -3.83 -9.94
CA VAL A 324 7.74 -3.46 -9.36
C VAL A 324 8.11 -4.29 -8.14
N PHE A 325 7.14 -4.85 -7.48
CA PHE A 325 7.27 -5.93 -6.50
C PHE A 325 5.98 -6.71 -6.36
N TRP A 326 6.09 -7.89 -5.80
CA TRP A 326 4.96 -8.74 -5.39
C TRP A 326 5.21 -9.29 -3.99
N CYS A 327 4.16 -9.69 -3.32
CA CYS A 327 4.26 -10.46 -2.08
C CYS A 327 3.11 -11.45 -1.94
N VAL A 328 3.39 -12.52 -1.18
CA VAL A 328 2.40 -13.48 -0.68
C VAL A 328 2.67 -13.65 0.81
N ALA A 329 1.69 -13.30 1.63
CA ALA A 329 1.77 -13.43 3.07
C ALA A 329 0.89 -14.58 3.56
N ASP A 330 1.47 -15.46 4.34
CA ASP A 330 0.75 -16.33 5.26
C ASP A 330 0.52 -15.52 6.54
N VAL A 331 -0.69 -14.95 6.64
CA VAL A 331 -1.04 -14.06 7.76
C VAL A 331 -1.21 -14.86 9.04
N THR A 332 -1.62 -16.12 8.97
CA THR A 332 -1.78 -17.00 10.13
C THR A 332 -0.43 -17.30 10.79
N GLU A 333 0.61 -17.55 9.99
CA GLU A 333 1.97 -17.89 10.49
C GLU A 333 2.91 -16.68 10.59
N GLY A 334 2.53 -15.51 10.07
CA GLY A 334 3.38 -14.31 10.05
C GLY A 334 4.60 -14.44 9.16
N CYS A 335 4.46 -15.17 8.07
CA CYS A 335 5.52 -15.41 7.08
C CYS A 335 5.17 -14.70 5.76
N ILE A 336 6.09 -13.88 5.25
CA ILE A 336 5.90 -13.11 4.04
C ILE A 336 6.95 -13.52 3.02
N THR A 337 6.52 -14.01 1.85
CA THR A 337 7.37 -14.24 0.68
C THR A 337 7.17 -13.09 -0.30
N PHE A 338 8.25 -12.51 -0.80
CA PHE A 338 8.18 -11.33 -1.67
C PHE A 338 9.35 -11.31 -2.65
N GLY A 339 9.22 -10.53 -3.71
CA GLY A 339 10.27 -10.37 -4.71
C GLY A 339 10.22 -9.02 -5.41
N ARG A 340 11.40 -8.55 -5.87
CA ARG A 340 11.52 -7.35 -6.70
C ARG A 340 11.15 -7.68 -8.14
N GLY A 341 10.33 -6.83 -8.77
CA GLY A 341 9.88 -7.00 -10.14
C GLY A 341 8.70 -7.96 -10.27
N ASN A 342 8.58 -8.59 -11.42
CA ASN A 342 7.45 -9.42 -11.77
C ASN A 342 7.45 -10.78 -11.05
N PRO A 343 6.30 -11.30 -10.56
CA PRO A 343 6.23 -12.61 -9.88
C PRO A 343 6.64 -13.79 -10.78
N CYS A 344 6.55 -13.65 -12.10
CA CYS A 344 6.91 -14.68 -13.06
C CYS A 344 8.43 -14.84 -13.28
N ASP A 345 9.26 -13.85 -12.91
CA ASP A 345 10.71 -13.82 -13.25
C ASP A 345 11.57 -13.20 -12.14
N SER A 346 11.12 -13.17 -10.90
CA SER A 346 11.89 -12.58 -9.80
C SER A 346 12.37 -13.61 -8.79
N GLN A 347 13.52 -13.28 -8.15
CA GLN A 347 14.01 -14.04 -7.01
C GLN A 347 13.15 -13.74 -5.79
N GLU A 348 12.70 -14.78 -5.11
CA GLU A 348 11.96 -14.65 -3.85
C GLU A 348 12.87 -14.47 -2.63
N GLN A 349 12.32 -13.78 -1.67
CA GLN A 349 12.87 -13.57 -0.33
C GLN A 349 11.77 -13.87 0.68
N THR A 350 12.15 -14.28 1.88
CA THR A 350 11.19 -14.55 2.96
C THR A 350 11.54 -13.74 4.19
N TYR A 351 10.51 -13.19 4.84
CA TYR A 351 10.57 -12.58 6.17
C TYR A 351 9.58 -13.29 7.09
N ALA A 352 9.98 -13.47 8.36
CA ALA A 352 9.08 -13.96 9.41
C ALA A 352 9.33 -13.16 10.70
N PHE A 353 8.26 -12.87 11.42
CA PHE A 353 8.36 -12.24 12.73
C PHE A 353 8.93 -13.21 13.74
N ALA A 354 9.84 -12.73 14.62
CA ALA A 354 10.42 -13.54 15.70
C ALA A 354 9.37 -13.87 16.78
N ASP A 355 8.52 -12.87 17.10
CA ASP A 355 7.38 -13.00 18.00
C ASP A 355 6.13 -12.56 17.23
N TYR A 356 5.18 -13.45 17.01
CA TYR A 356 4.01 -13.21 16.18
C TYR A 356 2.72 -13.64 16.88
N ALA A 357 1.70 -12.76 16.81
CA ALA A 357 0.33 -12.98 17.29
C ALA A 357 0.24 -13.40 18.80
N ASN A 358 1.21 -12.96 19.62
CA ASN A 358 1.28 -13.24 21.06
C ASN A 358 0.69 -12.10 21.90
#